data_cd69a6a3d9e86734c6a27f3ae03aa252
#
_entry.id   cd69a6a3d9e86734c6a27f3ae03aa252
#
_cell.length_a   1.000
_cell.length_b   1.000
_cell.length_c   1.000
_cell.angle_alpha   90.00
_cell.angle_beta   90.00
_cell.angle_gamma   90.00
#
_symmetry.space_group_name_H-M   'P 1'
#
loop_
_entity.id
_entity.type
_entity.pdbx_description
1 polymer ?
#
loop_
_entity_poly.entity_id
_entity_poly.type
_entity_poly.pdbx_seq_one_letter_code
_entity_poly.pdbx_strand_id
1 'polypeptide(L)'
;MGQMEATDVRVGVLGCGNVGAALVTLVDEQSGVVSERTGISLEVAAIAVRNTSVDRGVECSADVFTTDAEAVVNDPSIDVVVEVMGGIEPARQLVLAALSLGKPVVTANKELLAAHGEELYVAAEGAGVDLLFEAAVAGAIPIMRPLRESLAGEPLTRVMGIVNGTTNFILSRMSDHGASYADALSEAQDLGYAESDPTADVEGFDAGAKAAVIASLAFGARVVPADVYHEGISGVTVEDIEAARTMGHCIKLLAVAERGTSVDGEVEIGVRVHPTLVPFDHPLAAVNDSFNAVFVEGGAVGELMFYGRGAGGRPTASAVFGDLIDAAGNLRRGHGAPIGALSDVRIAPIGDIKSAYYLSIEVDDRPGVLSDVAAVFGGHDVSIKSMEQVGLGAEAQLRFITHLARESDLQETLRGLGELDAVRSIGSVLRVIGD
;
A
#
# COMPACT_ATOMS: atom_id res chain seq x y z
N MET A 1 31.87 -2.58 -33.11
CA MET A 1 31.36 -2.83 -31.73
C MET A 1 31.35 -4.32 -31.58
N GLY A 2 32.22 -4.92 -30.74
CA GLY A 2 32.20 -6.36 -30.48
C GLY A 2 30.86 -6.69 -29.81
N GLN A 3 30.21 -7.75 -30.26
CA GLN A 3 29.10 -8.36 -29.52
C GLN A 3 29.67 -8.74 -28.14
N MET A 4 29.16 -8.11 -27.07
CA MET A 4 29.39 -8.62 -25.72
C MET A 4 28.64 -9.97 -25.66
N GLU A 5 29.36 -11.04 -25.35
CA GLU A 5 28.70 -12.30 -25.01
C GLU A 5 27.75 -12.05 -23.85
N ALA A 6 26.50 -12.47 -24.03
CA ALA A 6 25.48 -12.34 -22.97
C ALA A 6 25.89 -13.26 -21.81
N THR A 7 25.69 -12.77 -20.59
CA THR A 7 25.84 -13.59 -19.39
C THR A 7 24.55 -14.33 -19.14
N ASP A 8 24.61 -15.65 -19.14
CA ASP A 8 23.46 -16.50 -18.80
C ASP A 8 23.20 -16.42 -17.29
N VAL A 9 21.96 -16.17 -16.91
CA VAL A 9 21.47 -16.15 -15.52
C VAL A 9 20.31 -17.12 -15.41
N ARG A 10 20.48 -18.15 -14.58
CA ARG A 10 19.51 -19.22 -14.38
C ARG A 10 18.59 -18.90 -13.20
N VAL A 11 17.30 -18.92 -13.44
CA VAL A 11 16.25 -18.49 -12.53
C VAL A 11 15.48 -19.67 -11.98
N GLY A 12 15.38 -19.79 -10.66
CA GLY A 12 14.48 -20.69 -9.95
C GLY A 12 13.23 -19.94 -9.53
N VAL A 13 12.05 -20.42 -9.89
CA VAL A 13 10.76 -19.80 -9.56
C VAL A 13 10.02 -20.63 -8.53
N LEU A 14 9.67 -20.02 -7.40
CA LEU A 14 8.85 -20.61 -6.34
C LEU A 14 7.41 -20.11 -6.48
N GLY A 15 6.53 -20.94 -7.02
CA GLY A 15 5.15 -20.62 -7.33
C GLY A 15 4.92 -20.28 -8.81
N CYS A 16 3.87 -20.84 -9.38
CA CYS A 16 3.45 -20.58 -10.77
C CYS A 16 1.92 -20.45 -10.83
N GLY A 17 1.39 -19.51 -10.04
CA GLY A 17 0.02 -19.01 -10.15
C GLY A 17 -0.05 -17.89 -11.21
N ASN A 18 -1.04 -17.00 -11.11
CA ASN A 18 -1.26 -15.93 -12.08
C ASN A 18 -0.02 -15.07 -12.35
N VAL A 19 0.72 -14.71 -11.30
CA VAL A 19 1.93 -13.88 -11.40
C VAL A 19 3.10 -14.69 -11.95
N GLY A 20 3.36 -15.87 -11.39
CA GLY A 20 4.48 -16.72 -11.81
C GLY A 20 4.35 -17.18 -13.26
N ALA A 21 3.15 -17.58 -13.71
CA ALA A 21 2.90 -17.93 -15.10
C ALA A 21 3.14 -16.75 -16.05
N ALA A 22 2.63 -15.57 -15.68
CA ALA A 22 2.87 -14.36 -16.46
C ALA A 22 4.35 -13.95 -16.49
N LEU A 23 5.11 -14.20 -15.40
CA LEU A 23 6.55 -13.94 -15.37
C LEU A 23 7.29 -14.87 -16.33
N VAL A 24 7.01 -16.19 -16.29
CA VAL A 24 7.63 -17.18 -17.21
C VAL A 24 7.40 -16.76 -18.66
N THR A 25 6.17 -16.38 -19.00
CA THR A 25 5.81 -15.89 -20.33
C THR A 25 6.59 -14.63 -20.69
N LEU A 26 6.70 -13.66 -19.76
CA LEU A 26 7.45 -12.41 -20.02
C LEU A 26 8.95 -12.64 -20.22
N VAL A 27 9.54 -13.56 -19.45
CA VAL A 27 10.96 -13.92 -19.62
C VAL A 27 11.21 -14.48 -21.03
N ASP A 28 10.32 -15.34 -21.50
CA ASP A 28 10.44 -15.92 -22.85
C ASP A 28 10.20 -14.85 -23.94
N GLU A 29 9.11 -14.09 -23.87
CA GLU A 29 8.75 -13.06 -24.84
C GLU A 29 9.82 -11.95 -24.96
N GLN A 30 10.53 -11.61 -23.87
CA GLN A 30 11.41 -10.45 -23.80
C GLN A 30 12.91 -10.81 -23.74
N SER A 31 13.28 -12.11 -23.77
CA SER A 31 14.67 -12.60 -23.64
C SER A 31 15.62 -11.90 -24.60
N GLY A 32 15.26 -11.76 -25.86
CA GLY A 32 16.07 -11.09 -26.89
C GLY A 32 16.29 -9.60 -26.59
N VAL A 33 15.22 -8.88 -26.21
CA VAL A 33 15.29 -7.44 -25.90
C VAL A 33 16.14 -7.20 -24.65
N VAL A 34 16.00 -8.02 -23.62
CA VAL A 34 16.80 -7.92 -22.39
C VAL A 34 18.27 -8.17 -22.72
N SER A 35 18.57 -9.23 -23.49
CA SER A 35 19.94 -9.56 -23.89
C SER A 35 20.60 -8.44 -24.70
N GLU A 36 19.90 -7.85 -25.68
CA GLU A 36 20.43 -6.74 -26.47
C GLU A 36 20.68 -5.49 -25.65
N ARG A 37 19.79 -5.17 -24.68
CA ARG A 37 19.88 -3.92 -23.89
C ARG A 37 20.83 -4.01 -22.72
N THR A 38 20.94 -5.18 -22.09
CA THR A 38 21.63 -5.35 -20.81
C THR A 38 22.87 -6.27 -20.90
N GLY A 39 22.96 -7.09 -21.94
CA GLY A 39 23.95 -8.15 -22.07
C GLY A 39 23.68 -9.31 -21.08
N ILE A 40 22.43 -9.50 -20.65
CA ILE A 40 22.00 -10.57 -19.75
C ILE A 40 21.02 -11.46 -20.49
N SER A 41 21.24 -12.77 -20.42
CA SER A 41 20.32 -13.81 -20.90
C SER A 41 19.66 -14.48 -19.69
N LEU A 42 18.35 -14.39 -19.60
CA LEU A 42 17.57 -15.00 -18.52
C LEU A 42 16.98 -16.33 -18.95
N GLU A 43 17.21 -17.38 -18.17
CA GLU A 43 16.65 -18.73 -18.37
C GLU A 43 15.86 -19.16 -17.14
N VAL A 44 14.57 -19.47 -17.27
CA VAL A 44 13.79 -20.14 -16.19
C VAL A 44 14.18 -21.62 -16.17
N ALA A 45 15.04 -21.99 -15.24
CA ALA A 45 15.65 -23.31 -15.16
C ALA A 45 14.84 -24.30 -14.31
N ALA A 46 14.11 -23.83 -13.30
CA ALA A 46 13.26 -24.66 -12.45
C ALA A 46 12.06 -23.90 -11.90
N ILE A 47 10.91 -24.56 -11.79
CA ILE A 47 9.66 -23.98 -11.27
C ILE A 47 9.09 -24.93 -10.22
N ALA A 48 9.08 -24.51 -8.95
CA ALA A 48 8.48 -25.26 -7.87
C ALA A 48 6.98 -24.96 -7.74
N VAL A 49 6.15 -26.00 -7.76
CA VAL A 49 4.68 -25.90 -7.64
C VAL A 49 4.13 -27.02 -6.79
N ARG A 50 2.97 -26.83 -6.18
CA ARG A 50 2.30 -27.86 -5.36
C ARG A 50 1.84 -29.07 -6.17
N ASN A 51 1.52 -28.90 -7.45
CA ASN A 51 1.04 -29.97 -8.33
C ASN A 51 1.54 -29.68 -9.77
N THR A 52 2.38 -30.56 -10.30
CA THR A 52 2.97 -30.43 -11.64
C THR A 52 2.00 -30.81 -12.77
N SER A 53 0.87 -31.48 -12.47
CA SER A 53 -0.11 -31.91 -13.49
C SER A 53 -1.09 -30.78 -13.89
N VAL A 54 -1.07 -29.64 -13.24
CA VAL A 54 -1.95 -28.50 -13.57
C VAL A 54 -1.35 -27.75 -14.75
N ASP A 55 -2.15 -27.63 -15.83
CA ASP A 55 -1.81 -26.75 -16.95
C ASP A 55 -1.87 -25.28 -16.49
N ARG A 56 -0.79 -24.54 -16.72
CA ARG A 56 -0.64 -23.13 -16.34
C ARG A 56 -0.57 -22.20 -17.54
N GLY A 57 -0.74 -22.74 -18.75
CA GLY A 57 -0.71 -21.94 -19.97
C GLY A 57 0.66 -21.30 -20.28
N VAL A 58 1.75 -21.92 -19.81
CA VAL A 58 3.12 -21.45 -20.07
C VAL A 58 3.81 -22.41 -21.05
N GLU A 59 4.53 -21.85 -22.01
CA GLU A 59 5.30 -22.61 -23.01
C GLU A 59 6.70 -22.93 -22.46
N CYS A 60 6.80 -24.00 -21.65
CA CYS A 60 8.09 -24.51 -21.18
C CYS A 60 8.08 -26.03 -21.09
N SER A 61 9.27 -26.65 -21.07
CA SER A 61 9.41 -28.09 -20.97
C SER A 61 8.87 -28.62 -19.63
N ALA A 62 8.24 -29.80 -19.64
CA ALA A 62 7.63 -30.40 -18.44
C ALA A 62 8.66 -30.74 -17.34
N ASP A 63 9.92 -30.92 -17.68
CA ASP A 63 11.02 -31.23 -16.77
C ASP A 63 11.49 -30.01 -15.96
N VAL A 64 11.05 -28.81 -16.33
CA VAL A 64 11.30 -27.58 -15.54
C VAL A 64 10.45 -27.55 -14.26
N PHE A 65 9.32 -28.28 -14.24
CA PHE A 65 8.43 -28.28 -13.07
C PHE A 65 8.82 -29.33 -12.03
N THR A 66 8.82 -28.93 -10.77
CA THR A 66 9.06 -29.81 -9.61
C THR A 66 8.07 -29.52 -8.48
N THR A 67 7.89 -30.47 -7.58
CA THR A 67 7.18 -30.25 -6.30
C THR A 67 8.14 -29.96 -5.16
N ASP A 68 9.44 -30.02 -5.40
CA ASP A 68 10.49 -29.83 -4.41
C ASP A 68 11.08 -28.41 -4.49
N ALA A 69 10.54 -27.50 -3.70
CA ALA A 69 11.01 -26.11 -3.63
C ALA A 69 12.39 -26.00 -2.99
N GLU A 70 12.73 -26.89 -2.05
CA GLU A 70 14.04 -26.93 -1.42
C GLU A 70 15.12 -27.32 -2.43
N ALA A 71 14.83 -28.28 -3.31
CA ALA A 71 15.75 -28.67 -4.38
C ALA A 71 16.06 -27.49 -5.32
N VAL A 72 15.04 -26.67 -5.65
CA VAL A 72 15.25 -25.46 -6.49
C VAL A 72 16.17 -24.46 -5.78
N VAL A 73 15.93 -24.21 -4.50
CA VAL A 73 16.76 -23.25 -3.72
C VAL A 73 18.20 -23.74 -3.57
N ASN A 74 18.38 -25.06 -3.33
CA ASN A 74 19.70 -25.66 -3.10
C ASN A 74 20.46 -26.00 -4.38
N ASP A 75 19.86 -25.92 -5.56
CA ASP A 75 20.53 -26.22 -6.83
C ASP A 75 21.65 -25.19 -7.11
N PRO A 76 22.93 -25.58 -7.13
CA PRO A 76 24.03 -24.67 -7.36
C PRO A 76 24.04 -24.05 -8.75
N SER A 77 23.25 -24.56 -9.69
CA SER A 77 23.13 -24.00 -11.04
C SER A 77 22.09 -22.89 -11.13
N ILE A 78 21.31 -22.64 -10.08
CA ILE A 78 20.35 -21.52 -9.98
C ILE A 78 21.08 -20.30 -9.42
N ASP A 79 21.05 -19.21 -10.16
CA ASP A 79 21.71 -17.94 -9.80
C ASP A 79 20.80 -17.00 -9.02
N VAL A 80 19.49 -16.92 -9.36
CA VAL A 80 18.50 -16.02 -8.77
C VAL A 80 17.24 -16.82 -8.42
N VAL A 81 16.65 -16.55 -7.27
CA VAL A 81 15.37 -17.16 -6.84
C VAL A 81 14.26 -16.10 -6.89
N VAL A 82 13.13 -16.46 -7.52
CA VAL A 82 11.92 -15.63 -7.54
C VAL A 82 10.84 -16.31 -6.69
N GLU A 83 10.36 -15.65 -5.65
CA GLU A 83 9.30 -16.14 -4.77
C GLU A 83 7.98 -15.41 -5.07
N VAL A 84 7.00 -16.16 -5.58
CA VAL A 84 5.64 -15.69 -5.91
C VAL A 84 4.58 -16.74 -5.50
N MET A 85 4.85 -17.46 -4.40
CA MET A 85 3.96 -18.50 -3.88
C MET A 85 2.98 -17.96 -2.82
N GLY A 86 3.33 -16.84 -2.17
CA GLY A 86 2.52 -16.21 -1.14
C GLY A 86 2.50 -16.97 0.20
N GLY A 87 1.88 -16.36 1.21
CA GLY A 87 1.89 -16.84 2.59
C GLY A 87 3.24 -16.64 3.28
N ILE A 88 3.32 -16.94 4.57
CA ILE A 88 4.55 -16.73 5.34
C ILE A 88 5.44 -17.98 5.29
N GLU A 89 4.91 -19.12 5.68
CA GLU A 89 5.65 -20.39 5.62
C GLU A 89 5.08 -21.30 4.51
N PRO A 90 5.90 -21.99 3.73
CA PRO A 90 7.36 -22.13 3.83
C PRO A 90 8.17 -21.03 3.12
N ALA A 91 7.53 -20.00 2.56
CA ALA A 91 8.21 -18.95 1.77
C ALA A 91 9.38 -18.31 2.54
N ARG A 92 9.18 -17.97 3.82
CA ARG A 92 10.22 -17.40 4.70
C ARG A 92 11.47 -18.28 4.78
N GLN A 93 11.29 -19.58 5.06
CA GLN A 93 12.42 -20.51 5.17
C GLN A 93 13.17 -20.64 3.84
N LEU A 94 12.46 -20.70 2.72
CA LEU A 94 13.04 -20.83 1.39
C LEU A 94 13.80 -19.56 0.97
N VAL A 95 13.26 -18.38 1.27
CA VAL A 95 13.92 -17.10 1.01
C VAL A 95 15.19 -16.96 1.85
N LEU A 96 15.13 -17.25 3.16
CA LEU A 96 16.31 -17.23 4.03
C LEU A 96 17.38 -18.23 3.57
N ALA A 97 16.98 -19.43 3.14
CA ALA A 97 17.90 -20.43 2.60
C ALA A 97 18.58 -19.93 1.31
N ALA A 98 17.82 -19.34 0.37
CA ALA A 98 18.39 -18.77 -0.86
C ALA A 98 19.40 -17.66 -0.55
N LEU A 99 19.06 -16.71 0.32
CA LEU A 99 19.94 -15.62 0.74
C LEU A 99 21.21 -16.16 1.40
N SER A 100 21.10 -17.16 2.28
CA SER A 100 22.26 -17.79 2.95
C SER A 100 23.21 -18.50 1.99
N LEU A 101 22.70 -18.96 0.85
CA LEU A 101 23.49 -19.55 -0.24
C LEU A 101 24.09 -18.50 -1.19
N GLY A 102 23.94 -17.21 -0.88
CA GLY A 102 24.44 -16.12 -1.72
C GLY A 102 23.64 -15.90 -3.00
N LYS A 103 22.36 -16.33 -3.03
CA LYS A 103 21.48 -16.14 -4.18
C LYS A 103 20.60 -14.92 -3.97
N PRO A 104 20.58 -13.95 -4.87
CA PRO A 104 19.59 -12.87 -4.88
C PRO A 104 18.17 -13.42 -4.90
N VAL A 105 17.26 -12.72 -4.20
CA VAL A 105 15.85 -13.07 -4.15
C VAL A 105 15.00 -11.92 -4.66
N VAL A 106 14.04 -12.24 -5.51
CA VAL A 106 12.96 -11.34 -5.93
C VAL A 106 11.65 -11.87 -5.38
N THR A 107 10.89 -11.07 -4.64
CA THR A 107 9.63 -11.52 -4.05
C THR A 107 8.48 -10.54 -4.29
N ALA A 108 7.26 -11.07 -4.45
CA ALA A 108 6.02 -10.29 -4.47
C ALA A 108 5.21 -10.47 -3.16
N ASN A 109 5.81 -11.06 -2.14
CA ASN A 109 5.12 -11.51 -0.93
C ASN A 109 5.07 -10.41 0.14
N LYS A 110 4.06 -9.56 0.03
CA LYS A 110 3.83 -8.44 0.96
C LYS A 110 3.66 -8.89 2.41
N GLU A 111 2.99 -10.04 2.64
CA GLU A 111 2.73 -10.56 3.99
C GLU A 111 4.03 -10.97 4.68
N LEU A 112 4.90 -11.67 3.95
CA LEU A 112 6.22 -12.06 4.42
C LEU A 112 7.08 -10.84 4.75
N LEU A 113 7.12 -9.85 3.86
CA LEU A 113 7.90 -8.62 4.05
C LEU A 113 7.38 -7.77 5.21
N ALA A 114 6.06 -7.64 5.34
CA ALA A 114 5.47 -6.86 6.43
C ALA A 114 5.70 -7.51 7.81
N ALA A 115 5.65 -8.85 7.88
CA ALA A 115 5.81 -9.57 9.14
C ALA A 115 7.29 -9.84 9.53
N HIS A 116 8.15 -10.10 8.53
CA HIS A 116 9.52 -10.58 8.72
C HIS A 116 10.57 -9.83 7.88
N GLY A 117 10.23 -8.65 7.36
CA GLY A 117 11.11 -7.88 6.46
C GLY A 117 12.50 -7.63 7.04
N GLU A 118 12.58 -7.20 8.30
CA GLU A 118 13.86 -6.93 8.97
C GLU A 118 14.80 -8.15 8.95
N GLU A 119 14.29 -9.35 9.29
CA GLU A 119 15.08 -10.57 9.25
C GLU A 119 15.62 -10.87 7.85
N LEU A 120 14.77 -10.66 6.82
CA LEU A 120 15.13 -10.87 5.43
C LEU A 120 16.15 -9.83 4.94
N TYR A 121 15.99 -8.57 5.34
CA TYR A 121 16.92 -7.49 4.99
C TYR A 121 18.30 -7.74 5.59
N VAL A 122 18.37 -8.11 6.88
CA VAL A 122 19.61 -8.47 7.55
C VAL A 122 20.28 -9.68 6.89
N ALA A 123 19.49 -10.70 6.51
CA ALA A 123 20.02 -11.87 5.83
C ALA A 123 20.61 -11.53 4.44
N ALA A 124 19.92 -10.70 3.65
CA ALA A 124 20.36 -10.26 2.33
C ALA A 124 21.63 -9.42 2.43
N GLU A 125 21.67 -8.46 3.36
CA GLU A 125 22.83 -7.60 3.60
C GLU A 125 24.03 -8.40 4.08
N GLY A 126 23.81 -9.32 5.04
CA GLY A 126 24.87 -10.21 5.55
C GLY A 126 25.47 -11.14 4.50
N ALA A 127 24.68 -11.54 3.50
CA ALA A 127 25.12 -12.32 2.36
C ALA A 127 25.68 -11.48 1.21
N GLY A 128 25.48 -10.16 1.21
CA GLY A 128 25.89 -9.24 0.15
C GLY A 128 25.16 -9.43 -1.17
N VAL A 129 23.89 -9.89 -1.11
CA VAL A 129 23.03 -10.13 -2.28
C VAL A 129 21.73 -9.35 -2.21
N ASP A 130 21.04 -9.25 -3.35
CA ASP A 130 19.78 -8.51 -3.43
C ASP A 130 18.61 -9.26 -2.79
N LEU A 131 17.78 -8.50 -2.10
CA LEU A 131 16.37 -8.82 -1.86
C LEU A 131 15.53 -7.71 -2.48
N LEU A 132 14.86 -8.00 -3.60
CA LEU A 132 14.07 -7.03 -4.36
C LEU A 132 12.58 -7.39 -4.29
N PHE A 133 11.72 -6.38 -4.18
CA PHE A 133 10.30 -6.61 -3.90
C PHE A 133 9.36 -5.53 -4.44
N GLU A 134 9.68 -4.99 -5.63
CA GLU A 134 8.84 -3.96 -6.28
C GLU A 134 7.37 -4.39 -6.37
N ALA A 135 7.15 -5.66 -6.72
CA ALA A 135 5.82 -6.23 -6.91
C ALA A 135 5.01 -6.42 -5.61
N ALA A 136 5.63 -6.31 -4.44
CA ALA A 136 4.94 -6.51 -3.16
C ALA A 136 4.02 -5.35 -2.79
N VAL A 137 4.27 -4.14 -3.33
CA VAL A 137 3.48 -2.95 -3.06
C VAL A 137 3.02 -2.30 -4.36
N ALA A 138 1.72 -2.00 -4.45
CA ALA A 138 1.10 -1.32 -5.60
C ALA A 138 1.34 -1.99 -6.98
N GLY A 139 1.61 -3.30 -7.00
CA GLY A 139 1.64 -4.14 -8.21
C GLY A 139 2.63 -3.69 -9.26
N ALA A 140 2.17 -3.09 -10.35
CA ALA A 140 3.03 -2.65 -11.46
C ALA A 140 3.66 -1.27 -11.25
N ILE A 141 3.28 -0.55 -10.18
CA ILE A 141 3.79 0.80 -9.93
C ILE A 141 5.22 0.72 -9.38
N PRO A 142 6.21 1.30 -10.08
CA PRO A 142 7.60 1.29 -9.61
C PRO A 142 7.77 2.32 -8.48
N ILE A 143 7.62 1.88 -7.23
CA ILE A 143 7.73 2.74 -6.05
C ILE A 143 8.83 2.32 -5.07
N MET A 144 9.08 1.03 -4.91
CA MET A 144 10.09 0.55 -3.95
C MET A 144 11.50 0.97 -4.37
N ARG A 145 11.83 0.84 -5.67
CA ARG A 145 13.12 1.27 -6.21
C ARG A 145 13.31 2.78 -6.14
N PRO A 146 12.38 3.64 -6.59
CA PRO A 146 12.46 5.08 -6.38
C PRO A 146 12.70 5.48 -4.93
N LEU A 147 11.98 4.91 -3.96
CA LEU A 147 12.19 5.21 -2.54
C LEU A 147 13.61 4.81 -2.08
N ARG A 148 14.09 3.63 -2.49
CA ARG A 148 15.40 3.11 -2.10
C ARG A 148 16.57 3.82 -2.79
N GLU A 149 16.43 4.22 -4.05
CA GLU A 149 17.53 4.71 -4.88
C GLU A 149 17.39 6.20 -5.20
N SER A 150 16.35 6.58 -5.95
CA SER A 150 16.21 7.94 -6.46
C SER A 150 15.92 8.96 -5.36
N LEU A 151 15.22 8.55 -4.31
CA LEU A 151 14.79 9.39 -3.19
C LEU A 151 15.56 9.07 -1.89
N ALA A 152 16.62 8.26 -1.94
CA ALA A 152 17.40 7.86 -0.76
C ALA A 152 17.99 9.05 0.02
N GLY A 153 18.30 10.16 -0.65
CA GLY A 153 18.81 11.40 -0.04
C GLY A 153 17.73 12.47 0.19
N GLU A 154 16.48 12.18 -0.14
CA GLU A 154 15.37 13.14 -0.02
C GLU A 154 14.83 13.15 1.40
N PRO A 155 14.64 14.34 2.02
CA PRO A 155 13.96 14.45 3.30
C PRO A 155 12.45 14.26 3.11
N LEU A 156 12.05 12.99 2.97
CA LEU A 156 10.64 12.62 2.84
C LEU A 156 9.87 13.01 4.09
N THR A 157 8.72 13.63 3.91
CA THR A 157 7.83 14.06 4.97
C THR A 157 6.60 13.19 5.06
N ARG A 158 6.03 12.82 3.92
CA ARG A 158 4.80 12.03 3.87
C ARG A 158 4.74 11.17 2.60
N VAL A 159 4.21 9.96 2.74
CA VAL A 159 3.83 9.08 1.63
C VAL A 159 2.38 8.69 1.83
N MET A 160 1.54 8.96 0.84
CA MET A 160 0.12 8.60 0.83
C MET A 160 -0.16 7.68 -0.34
N GLY A 161 -1.04 6.70 -0.19
CA GLY A 161 -1.32 5.78 -1.28
C GLY A 161 -2.75 5.26 -1.30
N ILE A 162 -3.32 5.21 -2.50
CA ILE A 162 -4.42 4.32 -2.83
C ILE A 162 -3.76 3.01 -3.27
N VAL A 163 -3.58 2.09 -2.30
CA VAL A 163 -2.79 0.86 -2.51
C VAL A 163 -3.64 -0.42 -2.50
N ASN A 164 -4.96 -0.26 -2.41
CA ASN A 164 -5.92 -1.36 -2.54
C ASN A 164 -6.93 -1.04 -3.65
N GLY A 165 -6.88 -1.79 -4.74
CA GLY A 165 -7.73 -1.58 -5.93
C GLY A 165 -9.20 -1.95 -5.69
N THR A 166 -9.47 -2.93 -4.82
CA THR A 166 -10.84 -3.37 -4.49
C THR A 166 -11.63 -2.25 -3.81
N THR A 167 -11.06 -1.66 -2.77
CA THR A 167 -11.72 -0.56 -2.03
C THR A 167 -11.85 0.70 -2.89
N ASN A 168 -10.84 0.99 -3.72
CA ASN A 168 -10.95 2.14 -4.63
C ASN A 168 -12.04 1.93 -5.69
N PHE A 169 -12.20 0.70 -6.21
CA PHE A 169 -13.30 0.34 -7.12
C PHE A 169 -14.66 0.55 -6.44
N ILE A 170 -14.85 0.00 -5.21
CA ILE A 170 -16.10 0.13 -4.46
C ILE A 170 -16.45 1.62 -4.25
N LEU A 171 -15.51 2.42 -3.73
CA LEU A 171 -15.74 3.85 -3.51
C LEU A 171 -15.99 4.62 -4.80
N SER A 172 -15.36 4.23 -5.92
CA SER A 172 -15.65 4.81 -7.25
C SER A 172 -17.07 4.51 -7.70
N ARG A 173 -17.55 3.26 -7.53
CA ARG A 173 -18.94 2.88 -7.86
C ARG A 173 -19.96 3.62 -7.01
N MET A 174 -19.71 3.76 -5.72
CA MET A 174 -20.56 4.56 -4.83
C MET A 174 -20.60 6.04 -5.28
N SER A 175 -19.45 6.62 -5.64
CA SER A 175 -19.35 8.02 -6.05
C SER A 175 -19.96 8.31 -7.42
N ASP A 176 -19.69 7.47 -8.42
CA ASP A 176 -20.03 7.75 -9.81
C ASP A 176 -21.46 7.31 -10.16
N HIS A 177 -21.97 6.27 -9.50
CA HIS A 177 -23.27 5.67 -9.81
C HIS A 177 -24.27 5.75 -8.67
N GLY A 178 -23.89 6.29 -7.50
CA GLY A 178 -24.76 6.32 -6.32
C GLY A 178 -25.10 4.91 -5.81
N ALA A 179 -24.26 3.91 -6.11
CA ALA A 179 -24.45 2.55 -5.65
C ALA A 179 -24.31 2.46 -4.13
N SER A 180 -25.09 1.58 -3.47
CA SER A 180 -24.84 1.27 -2.08
C SER A 180 -23.51 0.53 -1.93
N TYR A 181 -22.91 0.55 -0.73
CA TYR A 181 -21.73 -0.23 -0.42
C TYR A 181 -21.91 -1.72 -0.76
N ALA A 182 -23.08 -2.29 -0.40
CA ALA A 182 -23.37 -3.71 -0.64
C ALA A 182 -23.44 -4.04 -2.15
N ASP A 183 -24.09 -3.18 -2.96
CA ASP A 183 -24.18 -3.38 -4.40
C ASP A 183 -22.79 -3.24 -5.07
N ALA A 184 -22.00 -2.24 -4.67
CA ALA A 184 -20.66 -2.01 -5.19
C ALA A 184 -19.69 -3.15 -4.82
N LEU A 185 -19.80 -3.71 -3.60
CA LEU A 185 -19.04 -4.89 -3.17
C LEU A 185 -19.44 -6.13 -3.98
N SER A 186 -20.73 -6.35 -4.19
CA SER A 186 -21.22 -7.48 -5.01
C SER A 186 -20.69 -7.39 -6.44
N GLU A 187 -20.71 -6.20 -7.06
CA GLU A 187 -20.13 -5.97 -8.39
C GLU A 187 -18.61 -6.24 -8.40
N ALA A 188 -17.89 -5.82 -7.36
CA ALA A 188 -16.46 -6.11 -7.24
C ALA A 188 -16.16 -7.62 -7.16
N GLN A 189 -17.00 -8.38 -6.47
CA GLN A 189 -16.90 -9.85 -6.39
C GLN A 189 -17.20 -10.52 -7.72
N ASP A 190 -18.25 -10.10 -8.42
CA ASP A 190 -18.64 -10.62 -9.74
C ASP A 190 -17.54 -10.38 -10.79
N LEU A 191 -16.85 -9.26 -10.71
CA LEU A 191 -15.73 -8.89 -11.59
C LEU A 191 -14.38 -9.52 -11.15
N GLY A 192 -14.34 -10.20 -10.00
CA GLY A 192 -13.14 -10.83 -9.46
C GLY A 192 -12.13 -9.86 -8.85
N TYR A 193 -12.53 -8.63 -8.51
CA TYR A 193 -11.71 -7.70 -7.73
C TYR A 193 -11.73 -8.01 -6.24
N ALA A 194 -12.84 -8.53 -5.72
CA ALA A 194 -12.97 -8.98 -4.34
C ALA A 194 -13.17 -10.49 -4.26
N GLU A 195 -12.59 -11.12 -3.26
CA GLU A 195 -12.85 -12.51 -2.91
C GLU A 195 -14.18 -12.66 -2.16
N SER A 196 -14.60 -13.92 -1.90
CA SER A 196 -15.81 -14.18 -1.12
C SER A 196 -15.74 -13.69 0.32
N ASP A 197 -14.55 -13.66 0.92
CA ASP A 197 -14.26 -12.96 2.16
C ASP A 197 -13.39 -11.72 1.84
N PRO A 198 -13.99 -10.53 1.73
CA PRO A 198 -13.30 -9.30 1.37
C PRO A 198 -12.68 -8.57 2.58
N THR A 199 -12.76 -9.14 3.78
CA THR A 199 -12.40 -8.46 5.04
C THR A 199 -11.02 -7.83 5.01
N ALA A 200 -10.02 -8.55 4.47
CA ALA A 200 -8.67 -8.02 4.38
C ALA A 200 -8.57 -6.74 3.55
N ASP A 201 -9.39 -6.61 2.50
CA ASP A 201 -9.46 -5.43 1.65
C ASP A 201 -10.29 -4.32 2.32
N VAL A 202 -11.55 -4.62 2.62
CA VAL A 202 -12.52 -3.59 3.00
C VAL A 202 -12.29 -3.01 4.40
N GLU A 203 -11.65 -3.76 5.31
CA GLU A 203 -11.24 -3.29 6.63
C GLU A 203 -9.80 -2.70 6.64
N GLY A 204 -9.15 -2.62 5.48
CA GLY A 204 -7.88 -1.92 5.31
C GLY A 204 -6.62 -2.70 5.70
N PHE A 205 -6.71 -3.99 6.05
CA PHE A 205 -5.54 -4.78 6.47
C PHE A 205 -4.52 -4.99 5.35
N ASP A 206 -5.00 -5.24 4.11
CA ASP A 206 -4.11 -5.33 2.93
C ASP A 206 -3.36 -4.02 2.69
N ALA A 207 -4.08 -2.90 2.74
CA ALA A 207 -3.47 -1.58 2.62
C ALA A 207 -2.50 -1.28 3.77
N GLY A 208 -2.79 -1.77 4.98
CA GLY A 208 -1.95 -1.63 6.17
C GLY A 208 -0.63 -2.39 6.06
N ALA A 209 -0.66 -3.63 5.58
CA ALA A 209 0.56 -4.38 5.33
C ALA A 209 1.48 -3.67 4.32
N LYS A 210 0.90 -3.12 3.25
CA LYS A 210 1.63 -2.32 2.26
C LYS A 210 2.15 -1.01 2.84
N ALA A 211 1.37 -0.34 3.70
CA ALA A 211 1.78 0.89 4.39
C ALA A 211 2.99 0.66 5.29
N ALA A 212 3.04 -0.48 6.01
CA ALA A 212 4.19 -0.85 6.84
C ALA A 212 5.46 -1.01 6.00
N VAL A 213 5.38 -1.69 4.84
CA VAL A 213 6.52 -1.85 3.91
C VAL A 213 6.97 -0.50 3.34
N ILE A 214 6.02 0.35 2.91
CA ILE A 214 6.31 1.71 2.41
C ILE A 214 7.00 2.52 3.50
N ALA A 215 6.45 2.56 4.71
CA ALA A 215 7.00 3.35 5.81
C ALA A 215 8.41 2.90 6.18
N SER A 216 8.63 1.57 6.23
CA SER A 216 9.94 1.01 6.55
C SER A 216 10.99 1.47 5.54
N LEU A 217 10.67 1.44 4.25
CA LEU A 217 11.61 1.82 3.21
C LEU A 217 11.78 3.34 3.10
N ALA A 218 10.67 4.10 3.14
CA ALA A 218 10.69 5.56 2.97
C ALA A 218 11.41 6.29 4.12
N PHE A 219 11.32 5.76 5.34
CA PHE A 219 11.85 6.44 6.53
C PHE A 219 13.02 5.68 7.17
N GLY A 220 13.43 4.53 6.64
CA GLY A 220 14.46 3.70 7.25
C GLY A 220 14.09 3.24 8.66
N ALA A 221 12.81 3.02 8.94
CA ALA A 221 12.26 2.70 10.24
C ALA A 221 11.68 1.28 10.28
N ARG A 222 11.81 0.60 11.42
CA ARG A 222 11.15 -0.69 11.60
C ARG A 222 9.67 -0.46 11.86
N VAL A 223 8.82 -0.79 10.90
CA VAL A 223 7.35 -0.72 11.00
C VAL A 223 6.76 -2.09 10.66
N VAL A 224 5.91 -2.61 11.53
CA VAL A 224 5.21 -3.88 11.33
C VAL A 224 3.69 -3.66 11.24
N PRO A 225 2.89 -4.60 10.70
CA PRO A 225 1.44 -4.42 10.54
C PRO A 225 0.69 -4.07 11.84
N ALA A 226 1.21 -4.55 12.99
CA ALA A 226 0.63 -4.23 14.30
C ALA A 226 0.78 -2.75 14.71
N ASP A 227 1.70 -2.03 14.09
CA ASP A 227 1.93 -0.60 14.33
C ASP A 227 0.99 0.29 13.52
N VAL A 228 0.29 -0.29 12.54
CA VAL A 228 -0.57 0.46 11.62
C VAL A 228 -1.98 0.55 12.17
N TYR A 229 -2.47 1.77 12.33
CA TYR A 229 -3.89 2.01 12.64
C TYR A 229 -4.76 1.77 11.42
N HIS A 230 -5.93 1.10 11.58
CA HIS A 230 -6.81 0.75 10.48
C HIS A 230 -8.24 1.21 10.72
N GLU A 231 -8.84 1.79 9.69
CA GLU A 231 -10.28 1.97 9.52
C GLU A 231 -10.67 1.54 8.12
N GLY A 232 -11.69 0.67 8.02
CA GLY A 232 -12.22 0.18 6.75
C GLY A 232 -13.22 1.12 6.10
N ILE A 233 -13.71 0.71 4.92
CA ILE A 233 -14.74 1.45 4.17
C ILE A 233 -16.16 0.93 4.39
N SER A 234 -16.34 -0.13 5.18
CA SER A 234 -17.64 -0.76 5.41
C SER A 234 -18.67 0.18 6.08
N GLY A 235 -18.18 1.19 6.82
CA GLY A 235 -19.00 2.23 7.44
C GLY A 235 -19.31 3.44 6.55
N VAL A 236 -18.72 3.54 5.35
CA VAL A 236 -18.96 4.68 4.45
C VAL A 236 -20.32 4.55 3.77
N THR A 237 -21.14 5.60 3.87
CA THR A 237 -22.49 5.63 3.32
C THR A 237 -22.57 6.45 2.02
N VAL A 238 -23.70 6.32 1.30
CA VAL A 238 -23.99 7.14 0.12
C VAL A 238 -24.13 8.61 0.53
N GLU A 239 -24.70 8.85 1.70
CA GLU A 239 -24.88 10.19 2.27
C GLU A 239 -23.51 10.87 2.53
N ASP A 240 -22.51 10.11 2.97
CA ASP A 240 -21.14 10.62 3.14
C ASP A 240 -20.50 11.00 1.80
N ILE A 241 -20.69 10.16 0.79
CA ILE A 241 -20.20 10.43 -0.58
C ILE A 241 -20.84 11.72 -1.13
N GLU A 242 -22.15 11.89 -0.96
CA GLU A 242 -22.84 13.09 -1.42
C GLU A 242 -22.40 14.34 -0.64
N ALA A 243 -22.25 14.22 0.68
CA ALA A 243 -21.77 15.29 1.53
C ALA A 243 -20.34 15.72 1.14
N ALA A 244 -19.43 14.77 0.97
CA ALA A 244 -18.07 15.01 0.48
C ALA A 244 -18.09 15.75 -0.86
N ARG A 245 -18.91 15.29 -1.81
CA ARG A 245 -19.04 15.89 -3.12
C ARG A 245 -19.54 17.34 -3.06
N THR A 246 -20.53 17.63 -2.22
CA THR A 246 -21.05 18.99 -2.03
C THR A 246 -19.96 19.95 -1.52
N MET A 247 -19.04 19.44 -0.70
CA MET A 247 -17.90 20.20 -0.17
C MET A 247 -16.65 20.18 -1.07
N GLY A 248 -16.76 19.69 -2.31
CA GLY A 248 -15.64 19.68 -3.27
C GLY A 248 -14.62 18.57 -3.02
N HIS A 249 -15.03 17.46 -2.39
CA HIS A 249 -14.17 16.33 -2.05
C HIS A 249 -14.72 15.01 -2.61
N CYS A 250 -13.85 14.01 -2.72
CA CYS A 250 -14.24 12.60 -2.85
C CYS A 250 -13.69 11.80 -1.67
N ILE A 251 -14.24 10.60 -1.44
CA ILE A 251 -13.74 9.70 -0.40
C ILE A 251 -12.84 8.65 -1.03
N LYS A 252 -11.62 8.47 -0.47
CA LYS A 252 -10.66 7.44 -0.83
C LYS A 252 -10.18 6.71 0.42
N LEU A 253 -9.89 5.40 0.31
CA LEU A 253 -9.15 4.71 1.36
C LEU A 253 -7.66 4.99 1.17
N LEU A 254 -7.05 5.70 2.09
CA LEU A 254 -5.63 6.05 2.02
C LEU A 254 -4.79 5.29 3.04
N ALA A 255 -3.70 4.73 2.57
CA ALA A 255 -2.56 4.36 3.39
C ALA A 255 -1.68 5.61 3.54
N VAL A 256 -1.39 6.03 4.75
CA VAL A 256 -0.60 7.23 5.05
C VAL A 256 0.55 6.84 5.97
N ALA A 257 1.76 7.16 5.55
CA ALA A 257 2.96 7.11 6.36
C ALA A 257 3.57 8.50 6.41
N GLU A 258 3.81 9.04 7.59
CA GLU A 258 4.34 10.40 7.75
C GLU A 258 5.36 10.48 8.87
N ARG A 259 6.32 11.38 8.70
CA ARG A 259 7.34 11.69 9.67
C ARG A 259 6.89 12.88 10.50
N GLY A 260 6.79 12.68 11.81
CA GLY A 260 6.42 13.69 12.78
C GLY A 260 7.52 13.98 13.80
N THR A 261 7.16 14.84 14.74
CA THR A 261 7.99 15.12 15.91
C THR A 261 7.09 15.05 17.15
N SER A 262 7.49 14.20 18.10
CA SER A 262 6.79 14.03 19.36
C SER A 262 6.80 15.32 20.21
N VAL A 263 6.02 15.34 21.28
CA VAL A 263 6.02 16.45 22.25
C VAL A 263 7.38 16.65 22.91
N ASP A 264 8.18 15.60 23.00
CA ASP A 264 9.54 15.62 23.57
C ASP A 264 10.62 16.04 22.57
N GLY A 265 10.23 16.29 21.30
CA GLY A 265 11.13 16.71 20.23
C GLY A 265 11.82 15.55 19.50
N GLU A 266 11.44 14.31 19.77
CA GLU A 266 11.97 13.12 19.08
C GLU A 266 11.25 12.89 17.76
N VAL A 267 11.97 12.32 16.77
CA VAL A 267 11.38 11.89 15.51
C VAL A 267 10.46 10.72 15.76
N GLU A 268 9.27 10.76 15.17
CA GLU A 268 8.32 9.66 15.20
C GLU A 268 7.70 9.44 13.82
N ILE A 269 7.20 8.22 13.58
CA ILE A 269 6.53 7.84 12.33
C ILE A 269 5.08 7.48 12.65
N GLY A 270 4.15 8.17 12.00
CA GLY A 270 2.74 7.82 12.02
C GLY A 270 2.38 6.97 10.81
N VAL A 271 1.74 5.79 11.04
CA VAL A 271 1.29 4.93 9.94
C VAL A 271 -0.17 4.55 10.16
N ARG A 272 -1.00 4.80 9.15
CA ARG A 272 -2.44 4.56 9.27
C ARG A 272 -3.10 4.27 7.92
N VAL A 273 -4.23 3.61 7.97
CA VAL A 273 -5.14 3.39 6.83
C VAL A 273 -6.54 3.80 7.24
N HIS A 274 -7.16 4.66 6.48
CA HIS A 274 -8.54 5.12 6.78
C HIS A 274 -9.22 5.74 5.56
N PRO A 275 -10.57 5.77 5.53
CA PRO A 275 -11.31 6.60 4.61
C PRO A 275 -10.95 8.07 4.81
N THR A 276 -10.77 8.78 3.71
CA THR A 276 -10.28 10.18 3.73
C THR A 276 -11.02 11.01 2.71
N LEU A 277 -11.43 12.21 3.09
CA LEU A 277 -11.88 13.23 2.16
C LEU A 277 -10.67 13.80 1.42
N VAL A 278 -10.68 13.67 0.10
CA VAL A 278 -9.63 14.14 -0.80
C VAL A 278 -10.21 15.29 -1.64
N PRO A 279 -9.67 16.52 -1.58
CA PRO A 279 -10.11 17.63 -2.41
C PRO A 279 -10.04 17.29 -3.90
N PHE A 280 -10.99 17.76 -4.70
CA PHE A 280 -11.02 17.46 -6.14
C PHE A 280 -9.81 17.96 -6.93
N ASP A 281 -9.10 18.96 -6.43
CA ASP A 281 -7.87 19.50 -7.02
C ASP A 281 -6.61 18.71 -6.61
N HIS A 282 -6.71 17.82 -5.62
CA HIS A 282 -5.60 16.94 -5.23
C HIS A 282 -5.42 15.80 -6.26
N PRO A 283 -4.19 15.46 -6.69
CA PRO A 283 -3.94 14.43 -7.71
C PRO A 283 -4.56 13.06 -7.40
N LEU A 284 -4.61 12.64 -6.14
CA LEU A 284 -5.22 11.37 -5.73
C LEU A 284 -6.74 11.31 -5.99
N ALA A 285 -7.44 12.43 -6.09
CA ALA A 285 -8.88 12.45 -6.36
C ALA A 285 -9.22 11.86 -7.73
N ALA A 286 -8.33 12.01 -8.70
CA ALA A 286 -8.51 11.50 -10.08
C ALA A 286 -8.27 10.00 -10.23
N VAL A 287 -7.84 9.31 -9.18
CA VAL A 287 -7.54 7.86 -9.20
C VAL A 287 -8.82 7.06 -8.98
N ASN A 288 -9.41 6.52 -10.03
CA ASN A 288 -10.68 5.82 -10.00
C ASN A 288 -10.56 4.32 -10.34
N ASP A 289 -11.67 3.59 -10.27
CA ASP A 289 -11.76 2.16 -10.51
C ASP A 289 -10.77 1.34 -9.66
N SER A 290 -10.18 0.30 -10.21
CA SER A 290 -9.19 -0.56 -9.53
C SER A 290 -7.75 -0.05 -9.66
N PHE A 291 -7.53 1.20 -10.07
CA PHE A 291 -6.20 1.78 -10.15
C PHE A 291 -5.65 2.16 -8.78
N ASN A 292 -4.33 2.08 -8.67
CA ASN A 292 -3.58 2.50 -7.51
C ASN A 292 -2.75 3.75 -7.82
N ALA A 293 -2.40 4.48 -6.77
CA ALA A 293 -1.42 5.56 -6.84
C ALA A 293 -0.68 5.69 -5.51
N VAL A 294 0.58 6.09 -5.59
CA VAL A 294 1.38 6.48 -4.43
C VAL A 294 1.83 7.92 -4.64
N PHE A 295 1.53 8.77 -3.69
CA PHE A 295 1.86 10.19 -3.65
C PHE A 295 2.93 10.42 -2.59
N VAL A 296 4.04 11.03 -2.96
CA VAL A 296 5.21 11.22 -2.13
C VAL A 296 5.48 12.70 -1.99
N GLU A 297 5.67 13.16 -0.77
CA GLU A 297 6.04 14.53 -0.44
C GLU A 297 7.45 14.57 0.17
N GLY A 298 8.27 15.45 -0.35
CA GLY A 298 9.64 15.66 0.12
C GLY A 298 10.02 17.13 0.15
N GLY A 299 10.96 17.45 1.03
CA GLY A 299 11.35 18.84 1.28
C GLY A 299 12.06 19.54 0.12
N ALA A 300 12.73 18.77 -0.74
CA ALA A 300 13.43 19.30 -1.90
C ALA A 300 12.74 18.95 -3.23
N VAL A 301 12.21 17.72 -3.36
CA VAL A 301 11.56 17.27 -4.58
C VAL A 301 10.13 17.82 -4.73
N GLY A 302 9.51 18.27 -3.64
CA GLY A 302 8.11 18.62 -3.61
C GLY A 302 7.21 17.40 -3.69
N GLU A 303 6.28 17.40 -4.63
CA GLU A 303 5.25 16.38 -4.79
C GLU A 303 5.52 15.48 -6.00
N LEU A 304 5.45 14.16 -5.80
CA LEU A 304 5.52 13.17 -6.85
C LEU A 304 4.31 12.25 -6.76
N MET A 305 3.78 11.82 -7.91
CA MET A 305 2.75 10.79 -7.96
C MET A 305 3.14 9.67 -8.93
N PHE A 306 3.02 8.44 -8.43
CA PHE A 306 3.18 7.22 -9.21
C PHE A 306 1.80 6.56 -9.36
N TYR A 307 1.38 6.29 -10.58
CA TYR A 307 0.03 5.84 -10.90
C TYR A 307 0.06 4.64 -11.84
N GLY A 308 -0.80 3.65 -11.62
CA GLY A 308 -0.89 2.48 -12.48
C GLY A 308 -1.82 1.40 -11.94
N ARG A 309 -1.68 0.18 -12.50
CA ARG A 309 -2.43 -0.98 -12.02
C ARG A 309 -1.81 -1.56 -10.76
N GLY A 310 -2.60 -1.63 -9.69
CA GLY A 310 -2.16 -2.12 -8.38
C GLY A 310 -2.09 -3.64 -8.26
N ALA A 311 -2.71 -4.39 -9.19
CA ALA A 311 -2.76 -5.84 -9.19
C ALA A 311 -2.96 -6.38 -10.61
N GLY A 312 -2.88 -7.72 -10.74
CA GLY A 312 -3.08 -8.45 -11.98
C GLY A 312 -1.86 -9.27 -12.39
N GLY A 313 -2.04 -10.39 -13.07
CA GLY A 313 -0.97 -11.33 -13.42
C GLY A 313 0.18 -10.64 -14.16
N ARG A 314 -0.07 -10.11 -15.35
CA ARG A 314 0.98 -9.44 -16.16
C ARG A 314 1.51 -8.11 -15.53
N PRO A 315 0.67 -7.20 -14.99
CA PRO A 315 1.17 -6.02 -14.32
C PRO A 315 2.15 -6.32 -13.18
N THR A 316 1.77 -7.22 -12.28
CA THR A 316 2.64 -7.63 -11.15
C THR A 316 3.89 -8.38 -11.63
N ALA A 317 3.74 -9.27 -12.62
CA ALA A 317 4.89 -9.97 -13.23
C ALA A 317 5.87 -9.00 -13.90
N SER A 318 5.41 -7.87 -14.44
CA SER A 318 6.29 -6.84 -15.01
C SER A 318 7.20 -6.22 -13.95
N ALA A 319 6.71 -5.98 -12.74
CA ALA A 319 7.51 -5.47 -11.63
C ALA A 319 8.54 -6.53 -11.15
N VAL A 320 8.09 -7.79 -10.99
CA VAL A 320 9.01 -8.92 -10.70
C VAL A 320 10.08 -9.05 -11.76
N PHE A 321 9.72 -8.92 -13.03
CA PHE A 321 10.66 -9.02 -14.16
C PHE A 321 11.69 -7.88 -14.14
N GLY A 322 11.26 -6.67 -13.81
CA GLY A 322 12.17 -5.53 -13.62
C GLY A 322 13.20 -5.81 -12.52
N ASP A 323 12.74 -6.30 -11.37
CA ASP A 323 13.61 -6.68 -10.26
C ASP A 323 14.55 -7.85 -10.62
N LEU A 324 14.05 -8.83 -11.38
CA LEU A 324 14.88 -9.93 -11.86
C LEU A 324 16.03 -9.46 -12.75
N ILE A 325 15.76 -8.50 -13.66
CA ILE A 325 16.81 -7.91 -14.51
C ILE A 325 17.84 -7.16 -13.67
N ASP A 326 17.40 -6.44 -12.63
CA ASP A 326 18.29 -5.73 -11.72
C ASP A 326 19.15 -6.69 -10.91
N ALA A 327 18.53 -7.72 -10.28
CA ALA A 327 19.25 -8.72 -9.53
C ALA A 327 20.33 -9.43 -10.38
N ALA A 328 19.96 -9.80 -11.61
CA ALA A 328 20.90 -10.38 -12.57
C ALA A 328 22.03 -9.40 -12.95
N GLY A 329 21.70 -8.12 -13.11
CA GLY A 329 22.67 -7.06 -13.40
C GLY A 329 23.65 -6.82 -12.25
N ASN A 330 23.14 -6.80 -11.03
CA ASN A 330 23.94 -6.61 -9.81
C ASN A 330 24.83 -7.82 -9.54
N LEU A 331 24.29 -9.04 -9.70
CA LEU A 331 25.07 -10.28 -9.60
C LEU A 331 26.27 -10.25 -10.55
N ARG A 332 26.08 -9.84 -11.81
CA ARG A 332 27.15 -9.72 -12.79
C ARG A 332 28.22 -8.69 -12.40
N ARG A 333 27.82 -7.62 -11.72
CA ARG A 333 28.72 -6.55 -11.26
C ARG A 333 29.42 -6.90 -9.94
N GLY A 334 28.99 -7.98 -9.26
CA GLY A 334 29.55 -8.43 -7.98
C GLY A 334 29.15 -7.52 -6.80
N HIS A 335 28.01 -6.88 -6.87
CA HIS A 335 27.46 -6.09 -5.75
C HIS A 335 25.96 -6.25 -5.67
N GLY A 336 25.40 -6.07 -4.47
CA GLY A 336 23.97 -5.97 -4.23
C GLY A 336 23.51 -4.52 -4.11
N ALA A 337 22.18 -4.32 -4.07
CA ALA A 337 21.53 -3.06 -3.78
C ALA A 337 21.01 -3.12 -2.33
N PRO A 338 21.77 -2.64 -1.33
CA PRO A 338 21.39 -2.75 0.08
C PRO A 338 20.13 -1.95 0.36
N ILE A 339 19.30 -2.44 1.29
CA ILE A 339 18.13 -1.73 1.78
C ILE A 339 18.54 -0.76 2.89
N GLY A 340 19.65 -1.02 3.55
CA GLY A 340 20.12 -0.31 4.73
C GLY A 340 19.52 -0.87 6.03
N ALA A 341 20.15 -0.53 7.13
CA ALA A 341 19.64 -0.91 8.43
C ALA A 341 18.39 -0.13 8.79
N LEU A 342 17.33 -0.81 9.22
CA LEU A 342 16.16 -0.17 9.78
C LEU A 342 16.47 0.31 11.20
N SER A 343 16.03 1.50 11.53
CA SER A 343 16.16 2.09 12.85
C SER A 343 14.92 1.81 13.70
N ASP A 344 15.12 1.55 15.00
CA ASP A 344 14.02 1.60 15.96
C ASP A 344 13.63 3.05 16.18
N VAL A 345 12.53 3.48 15.54
CA VAL A 345 11.95 4.81 15.66
C VAL A 345 10.64 4.68 16.43
N ARG A 346 10.30 5.70 17.23
CA ARG A 346 8.99 5.75 17.89
C ARG A 346 7.88 5.72 16.83
N ILE A 347 6.93 4.80 16.98
CA ILE A 347 5.69 4.84 16.23
C ILE A 347 4.68 5.71 16.98
N ALA A 348 4.19 6.74 16.31
CA ALA A 348 3.23 7.67 16.89
C ALA A 348 1.89 6.95 17.15
N PRO A 349 1.38 6.94 18.40
CA PRO A 349 0.02 6.48 18.66
C PRO A 349 -0.97 7.31 17.86
N ILE A 350 -2.07 6.72 17.40
CA ILE A 350 -3.07 7.43 16.60
C ILE A 350 -3.58 8.70 17.29
N GLY A 351 -3.74 8.68 18.62
CA GLY A 351 -4.18 9.84 19.42
C GLY A 351 -3.26 11.07 19.34
N ASP A 352 -1.98 10.89 19.06
CA ASP A 352 -0.98 11.96 18.94
C ASP A 352 -0.93 12.55 17.52
N ILE A 353 -1.45 11.82 16.52
CA ILE A 353 -1.43 12.23 15.12
C ILE A 353 -2.41 13.39 14.89
N LYS A 354 -1.98 14.37 14.12
CA LYS A 354 -2.81 15.50 13.73
C LYS A 354 -3.38 15.30 12.34
N SER A 355 -4.69 15.54 12.21
CA SER A 355 -5.39 15.56 10.93
C SER A 355 -6.43 16.69 10.93
N ALA A 356 -6.86 17.12 9.76
CA ALA A 356 -8.12 17.81 9.63
C ALA A 356 -9.24 16.77 9.56
N TYR A 357 -10.44 17.15 10.06
CA TYR A 357 -11.56 16.24 10.17
C TYR A 357 -12.81 16.83 9.56
N TYR A 358 -13.54 16.00 8.85
CA TYR A 358 -14.95 16.17 8.55
C TYR A 358 -15.76 15.47 9.61
N LEU A 359 -16.82 16.11 10.09
CA LEU A 359 -17.81 15.48 10.94
C LEU A 359 -19.21 16.03 10.63
N SER A 360 -20.21 15.16 10.72
CA SER A 360 -21.62 15.45 10.56
C SER A 360 -22.35 15.17 11.86
N ILE A 361 -23.18 16.10 12.31
CA ILE A 361 -24.04 15.91 13.48
C ILE A 361 -25.48 16.34 13.17
N GLU A 362 -26.43 15.61 13.70
CA GLU A 362 -27.85 15.97 13.68
C GLU A 362 -28.21 16.66 14.98
N VAL A 363 -28.85 17.79 14.88
CA VAL A 363 -29.20 18.64 16.03
C VAL A 363 -30.65 19.14 15.96
N ASP A 364 -31.20 19.58 17.09
CA ASP A 364 -32.44 20.36 17.13
C ASP A 364 -32.24 21.70 16.42
N ASP A 365 -33.13 22.06 15.49
CA ASP A 365 -33.09 23.38 14.84
C ASP A 365 -33.76 24.45 15.74
N ARG A 366 -32.98 24.96 16.68
CA ARG A 366 -33.39 26.02 17.61
C ARG A 366 -32.25 27.01 17.93
N PRO A 367 -32.58 28.24 18.28
CA PRO A 367 -31.59 29.24 18.66
C PRO A 367 -30.66 28.76 19.78
N GLY A 368 -29.37 29.03 19.64
CA GLY A 368 -28.33 28.73 20.64
C GLY A 368 -27.57 27.41 20.37
N VAL A 369 -28.14 26.44 19.68
CA VAL A 369 -27.53 25.11 19.47
C VAL A 369 -26.14 25.22 18.80
N LEU A 370 -26.01 26.04 17.76
CA LEU A 370 -24.70 26.23 17.10
C LEU A 370 -23.66 26.84 18.06
N SER A 371 -24.07 27.72 18.95
CA SER A 371 -23.19 28.30 19.97
C SER A 371 -22.69 27.24 20.95
N ASP A 372 -23.58 26.36 21.41
CA ASP A 372 -23.25 25.30 22.35
C ASP A 372 -22.31 24.27 21.70
N VAL A 373 -22.58 23.89 20.45
CA VAL A 373 -21.72 23.02 19.64
C VAL A 373 -20.34 23.64 19.46
N ALA A 374 -20.25 24.91 19.03
CA ALA A 374 -18.97 25.59 18.82
C ALA A 374 -18.17 25.76 20.13
N ALA A 375 -18.85 25.90 21.27
CA ALA A 375 -18.20 25.96 22.58
C ALA A 375 -17.49 24.63 22.94
N VAL A 376 -18.07 23.50 22.58
CA VAL A 376 -17.43 22.18 22.78
C VAL A 376 -16.15 22.04 21.95
N PHE A 377 -16.18 22.44 20.66
CA PHE A 377 -14.97 22.46 19.82
C PHE A 377 -13.88 23.32 20.44
N GLY A 378 -14.19 24.54 20.82
CA GLY A 378 -13.23 25.47 21.44
C GLY A 378 -12.70 24.97 22.80
N GLY A 379 -13.54 24.24 23.57
CA GLY A 379 -13.17 23.67 24.86
C GLY A 379 -12.11 22.57 24.78
N HIS A 380 -11.97 21.93 23.61
CA HIS A 380 -11.02 20.86 23.35
C HIS A 380 -9.93 21.24 22.31
N ASP A 381 -9.68 22.54 22.12
CA ASP A 381 -8.66 23.05 21.18
C ASP A 381 -8.84 22.62 19.70
N VAL A 382 -10.07 22.24 19.31
CA VAL A 382 -10.41 21.91 17.93
C VAL A 382 -10.96 23.16 17.22
N SER A 383 -10.24 23.65 16.23
CA SER A 383 -10.62 24.84 15.47
C SER A 383 -11.45 24.50 14.24
N ILE A 384 -12.62 25.10 14.09
CA ILE A 384 -13.50 24.92 12.93
C ILE A 384 -12.97 25.75 11.75
N LYS A 385 -12.69 25.07 10.60
CA LYS A 385 -12.26 25.70 9.33
C LYS A 385 -13.47 26.14 8.51
N SER A 386 -14.47 25.29 8.39
CA SER A 386 -15.72 25.58 7.67
C SER A 386 -16.89 24.81 8.29
N MET A 387 -18.10 25.34 8.08
CA MET A 387 -19.33 24.75 8.53
C MET A 387 -20.45 24.98 7.52
N GLU A 388 -21.29 23.97 7.32
CA GLU A 388 -22.51 24.04 6.56
C GLU A 388 -23.69 23.59 7.46
N GLN A 389 -24.81 24.31 7.41
CA GLN A 389 -26.05 23.89 8.06
C GLN A 389 -27.11 23.62 7.02
N VAL A 390 -27.69 22.43 7.05
CA VAL A 390 -28.83 22.05 6.23
C VAL A 390 -30.03 21.85 7.15
N GLY A 391 -31.05 22.69 7.00
CA GLY A 391 -32.29 22.58 7.78
C GLY A 391 -33.18 21.45 7.27
N LEU A 392 -33.68 20.63 8.19
CA LEU A 392 -34.59 19.49 7.93
C LEU A 392 -35.96 19.71 8.62
N GLY A 393 -36.38 20.95 8.85
CA GLY A 393 -37.62 21.35 9.52
C GLY A 393 -37.45 21.63 11.01
N ALA A 394 -37.78 20.68 11.88
CA ALA A 394 -37.52 20.77 13.33
C ALA A 394 -36.09 20.33 13.70
N GLU A 395 -35.34 19.83 12.74
CA GLU A 395 -34.01 19.26 12.86
C GLU A 395 -33.07 19.98 11.87
N ALA A 396 -31.78 19.99 12.16
CA ALA A 396 -30.75 20.47 11.26
C ALA A 396 -29.57 19.51 11.27
N GLN A 397 -28.95 19.36 10.12
CA GLN A 397 -27.66 18.69 9.97
C GLN A 397 -26.57 19.76 9.93
N LEU A 398 -25.60 19.64 10.83
CA LEU A 398 -24.40 20.48 10.83
C LEU A 398 -23.22 19.65 10.32
N ARG A 399 -22.52 20.15 9.32
CA ARG A 399 -21.34 19.55 8.73
C ARG A 399 -20.15 20.46 8.98
N PHE A 400 -19.07 19.91 9.52
CA PHE A 400 -17.89 20.67 9.87
C PHE A 400 -16.66 20.12 9.15
N ILE A 401 -15.76 21.02 8.76
CA ILE A 401 -14.35 20.68 8.48
C ILE A 401 -13.52 21.47 9.52
N THR A 402 -12.60 20.78 10.19
CA THR A 402 -11.72 21.40 11.18
C THR A 402 -10.39 21.81 10.55
N HIS A 403 -9.64 22.68 11.23
CA HIS A 403 -8.19 22.77 11.04
C HIS A 403 -7.53 21.51 11.61
N LEU A 404 -6.19 21.39 11.45
CA LEU A 404 -5.42 20.30 12.04
C LEU A 404 -5.63 20.26 13.55
N ALA A 405 -6.08 19.12 14.04
CA ALA A 405 -6.27 18.82 15.47
C ALA A 405 -5.71 17.42 15.76
N ARG A 406 -5.33 17.16 17.01
CA ARG A 406 -4.95 15.81 17.41
C ARG A 406 -6.19 14.90 17.42
N GLU A 407 -5.98 13.64 17.10
CA GLU A 407 -7.05 12.66 17.18
C GLU A 407 -7.64 12.57 18.60
N SER A 408 -6.80 12.63 19.65
CA SER A 408 -7.26 12.66 21.05
C SER A 408 -8.19 13.83 21.34
N ASP A 409 -7.89 15.02 20.86
CA ASP A 409 -8.66 16.25 21.11
C ASP A 409 -10.01 16.16 20.36
N LEU A 410 -10.00 15.59 19.14
CA LEU A 410 -11.23 15.30 18.40
C LEU A 410 -12.10 14.28 19.14
N GLN A 411 -11.54 13.21 19.66
CA GLN A 411 -12.29 12.17 20.37
C GLN A 411 -12.94 12.74 21.65
N GLU A 412 -12.29 13.67 22.33
CA GLU A 412 -12.87 14.40 23.45
C GLU A 412 -13.98 15.35 23.01
N THR A 413 -13.79 16.03 21.87
CA THR A 413 -14.82 16.87 21.24
C THR A 413 -16.08 16.05 20.92
N LEU A 414 -15.91 14.89 20.27
CA LEU A 414 -17.05 14.00 19.93
C LEU A 414 -17.80 13.54 21.18
N ARG A 415 -17.10 13.23 22.26
CA ARG A 415 -17.71 12.86 23.53
C ARG A 415 -18.51 14.02 24.11
N GLY A 416 -17.91 15.22 24.15
CA GLY A 416 -18.60 16.43 24.63
C GLY A 416 -19.80 16.82 23.78
N LEU A 417 -19.76 16.63 22.45
CA LEU A 417 -20.90 16.82 21.56
C LEU A 417 -22.03 15.86 21.88
N GLY A 418 -21.71 14.59 22.15
CA GLY A 418 -22.71 13.57 22.52
C GLY A 418 -23.38 13.81 23.88
N GLU A 419 -22.83 14.66 24.74
CA GLU A 419 -23.41 15.06 26.02
C GLU A 419 -24.42 16.25 25.91
N LEU A 420 -24.46 16.94 24.76
CA LEU A 420 -25.39 18.05 24.53
C LEU A 420 -26.78 17.53 24.23
N ASP A 421 -27.77 17.95 25.03
CA ASP A 421 -29.21 17.59 24.84
C ASP A 421 -29.76 17.92 23.44
N ALA A 422 -29.15 18.87 22.76
CA ALA A 422 -29.54 19.32 21.43
C ALA A 422 -28.96 18.46 20.31
N VAL A 423 -27.94 17.63 20.57
CA VAL A 423 -27.33 16.71 19.61
C VAL A 423 -28.09 15.38 19.66
N ARG A 424 -28.69 15.02 18.54
CA ARG A 424 -29.48 13.79 18.39
C ARG A 424 -28.62 12.61 18.00
N SER A 425 -27.71 12.84 17.05
CA SER A 425 -26.77 11.83 16.61
C SER A 425 -25.47 12.48 16.10
N ILE A 426 -24.38 11.75 16.25
CA ILE A 426 -23.10 12.03 15.59
C ILE A 426 -23.02 11.03 14.43
N GLY A 427 -22.95 11.55 13.22
CA GLY A 427 -22.82 10.76 12.00
C GLY A 427 -21.35 10.44 11.70
N SER A 428 -20.99 10.48 10.45
CA SER A 428 -19.65 10.11 10.02
C SER A 428 -18.59 11.11 10.46
N VAL A 429 -17.46 10.57 10.86
CA VAL A 429 -16.23 11.31 11.17
C VAL A 429 -15.14 10.78 10.26
N LEU A 430 -14.62 11.64 9.38
CA LEU A 430 -13.64 11.24 8.37
C LEU A 430 -12.46 12.22 8.41
N ARG A 431 -11.26 11.72 8.15
CA ARG A 431 -10.09 12.59 8.01
C ARG A 431 -10.10 13.29 6.65
N VAL A 432 -9.49 14.45 6.58
CA VAL A 432 -9.43 15.30 5.38
C VAL A 432 -7.97 15.53 5.01
N ILE A 433 -7.62 15.39 3.72
CA ILE A 433 -6.33 15.89 3.21
C ILE A 433 -6.42 17.41 3.05
N GLY A 434 -5.39 18.08 3.45
CA GLY A 434 -5.23 19.52 3.30
C GLY A 434 -4.93 20.19 4.65
N ASP A 435 -4.43 21.43 4.56
CA ASP A 435 -4.08 22.29 5.70
C ASP A 435 -5.32 22.86 6.42
#